data_302b27d954e85617ac71f1b00f0a6e2e
#
_entry.id   302b27d954e85617ac71f1b00f0a6e2e
#
_cell.length_a   1.000
_cell.length_b   1.000
_cell.length_c   1.000
_cell.angle_alpha   90.00
_cell.angle_beta   90.00
_cell.angle_gamma   90.00
#
_symmetry.space_group_name_H-M   'P 1'
#
loop_
_entity.id
_entity.type
_entity.pdbx_description
1 polymer ?
#
loop_
_entity_poly.entity_id
_entity_poly.type
_entity_poly.pdbx_seq_one_letter_code
_entity_poly.pdbx_strand_id
1 'polypeptide(L)'
;MEKIKMTTPLVEMDGDEMTRILWQMIKDELLLPYIDLKTEYYDLGLEHRNETDDQVTVDSANATLKYGVAVKCATITPNAARMTEYNLKEMWKSPNGTIRAILDGTVFRAPILVKGIVPYVKNWTKPITIARHAYGDVYKNTEIKVPGPGKAELVFTAADGTEIRELIHNFDGAGIIQGIHNTNKSIESFARACFSYAVDTKQDLWFSTKDTTVSYTHLRAH
;
A
#
# COMPACT_ATOMS: atom_id res chain seq x y z
N MET A 1 19.21 20.76 26.52
CA MET A 1 19.84 19.58 25.84
C MET A 1 20.06 19.96 24.40
N GLU A 2 21.21 19.67 23.79
CA GLU A 2 21.42 19.94 22.37
C GLU A 2 20.52 19.00 21.55
N LYS A 3 19.83 19.56 20.55
CA LYS A 3 18.93 18.76 19.72
C LYS A 3 19.72 17.91 18.73
N ILE A 4 19.19 16.72 18.44
CA ILE A 4 19.72 15.85 17.39
C ILE A 4 19.49 16.52 16.04
N LYS A 5 20.53 16.72 15.26
CA LYS A 5 20.46 17.34 13.93
C LYS A 5 20.11 16.30 12.88
N MET A 6 19.09 16.57 12.08
CA MET A 6 18.75 15.74 10.93
C MET A 6 19.58 16.14 9.71
N THR A 7 20.12 15.14 9.01
CA THR A 7 20.85 15.31 7.74
C THR A 7 19.93 15.25 6.53
N THR A 8 18.89 14.44 6.62
CA THR A 8 17.89 14.23 5.56
C THR A 8 16.52 14.62 6.09
N PRO A 9 15.70 15.35 5.33
CA PRO A 9 14.35 15.68 5.77
C PRO A 9 13.46 14.43 5.84
N LEU A 10 12.53 14.43 6.80
CA LEU A 10 11.44 13.48 6.88
C LEU A 10 10.34 13.91 5.91
N VAL A 11 9.91 13.05 5.00
CA VAL A 11 8.70 13.28 4.21
C VAL A 11 7.50 13.13 5.13
N GLU A 12 6.80 14.22 5.34
CA GLU A 12 5.65 14.32 6.24
C GLU A 12 4.37 14.32 5.40
N MET A 13 3.64 13.20 5.44
CA MET A 13 2.36 13.05 4.76
C MET A 13 1.25 13.20 5.79
N ASP A 14 0.75 14.41 5.95
CA ASP A 14 -0.34 14.70 6.88
C ASP A 14 -1.65 14.07 6.39
N GLY A 15 -2.61 13.91 7.29
CA GLY A 15 -3.81 13.18 7.02
C GLY A 15 -5.08 13.92 7.35
N ASP A 16 -6.12 13.15 7.58
CA ASP A 16 -7.45 13.67 7.88
C ASP A 16 -7.78 13.55 9.36
N GLU A 17 -8.75 14.35 9.79
CA GLU A 17 -9.43 14.26 11.09
C GLU A 17 -8.47 14.20 12.28
N MET A 18 -8.73 13.27 13.20
CA MET A 18 -8.01 13.12 14.47
C MET A 18 -6.51 12.81 14.27
N THR A 19 -6.12 12.14 13.19
CA THR A 19 -4.72 11.75 12.99
C THR A 19 -3.81 12.92 12.72
N ARG A 20 -4.30 13.99 12.10
CA ARG A 20 -3.60 15.27 11.93
C ARG A 20 -3.29 15.90 13.29
N ILE A 21 -4.26 15.93 14.18
CA ILE A 21 -4.10 16.47 15.54
C ILE A 21 -3.11 15.64 16.35
N LEU A 22 -3.26 14.31 16.34
CA LEU A 22 -2.36 13.41 17.05
C LEU A 22 -0.92 13.53 16.55
N TRP A 23 -0.73 13.65 15.24
CA TRP A 23 0.60 13.82 14.67
C TRP A 23 1.23 15.15 15.08
N GLN A 24 0.45 16.23 15.12
CA GLN A 24 0.94 17.51 15.61
C GLN A 24 1.38 17.42 17.09
N MET A 25 0.58 16.78 17.96
CA MET A 25 0.95 16.54 19.34
C MET A 25 2.25 15.73 19.46
N ILE A 26 2.42 14.68 18.64
CA ILE A 26 3.67 13.90 18.59
C ILE A 26 4.86 14.78 18.21
N LYS A 27 4.71 15.64 17.21
CA LYS A 27 5.77 16.57 16.84
C LYS A 27 6.12 17.51 18.02
N ASP A 28 5.14 18.13 18.62
CA ASP A 28 5.33 19.15 19.63
C ASP A 28 5.90 18.59 20.94
N GLU A 29 5.41 17.43 21.38
CA GLU A 29 5.75 16.87 22.70
C GLU A 29 6.91 15.87 22.65
N LEU A 30 7.06 15.10 21.55
CA LEU A 30 8.01 13.99 21.48
C LEU A 30 9.17 14.20 20.50
N LEU A 31 9.02 15.03 19.49
CA LEU A 31 10.06 15.19 18.46
C LEU A 31 10.77 16.53 18.58
N LEU A 32 10.07 17.64 18.49
CA LEU A 32 10.65 18.99 18.49
C LEU A 32 11.47 19.35 19.73
N PRO A 33 11.18 18.84 20.95
CA PRO A 33 12.05 19.09 22.11
C PRO A 33 13.45 18.49 21.98
N TYR A 34 13.59 17.39 21.21
CA TYR A 34 14.82 16.60 21.16
C TYR A 34 15.51 16.62 19.80
N ILE A 35 14.78 16.91 18.74
CA ILE A 35 15.23 16.80 17.34
C ILE A 35 15.11 18.17 16.66
N ASP A 36 16.13 18.57 15.89
CA ASP A 36 16.06 19.65 14.92
C ASP A 36 15.33 19.11 13.67
N LEU A 37 14.00 18.98 13.81
CA LEU A 37 13.15 18.29 12.85
C LEU A 37 13.05 19.09 11.55
N LYS A 38 13.47 18.47 10.46
CA LYS A 38 13.29 18.98 9.10
C LYS A 38 12.30 18.10 8.37
N THR A 39 11.26 18.71 7.82
CA THR A 39 10.22 17.99 7.08
C THR A 39 10.09 18.50 5.65
N GLU A 40 9.74 17.60 4.75
CA GLU A 40 9.19 17.89 3.43
C GLU A 40 7.69 17.57 3.53
N TYR A 41 6.88 18.63 3.63
CA TYR A 41 5.47 18.51 4.02
C TYR A 41 4.54 18.34 2.82
N TYR A 42 3.62 17.36 2.93
CA TYR A 42 2.55 17.08 1.97
C TYR A 42 1.22 16.89 2.72
N ASP A 43 0.24 17.72 2.39
CA ASP A 43 -1.13 17.56 2.93
C ASP A 43 -1.90 16.53 2.11
N LEU A 44 -2.10 15.33 2.68
CA LEU A 44 -2.91 14.28 2.08
C LEU A 44 -4.37 14.28 2.60
N GLY A 45 -4.82 15.37 3.20
CA GLY A 45 -6.21 15.57 3.54
C GLY A 45 -7.10 15.53 2.30
N LEU A 46 -8.31 15.00 2.46
CA LEU A 46 -9.21 14.73 1.34
C LEU A 46 -9.54 15.99 0.52
N GLU A 47 -9.68 17.15 1.16
CA GLU A 47 -9.94 18.42 0.48
C GLU A 47 -8.78 18.82 -0.43
N HIS A 48 -7.55 18.83 0.10
CA HIS A 48 -6.37 19.21 -0.68
C HIS A 48 -6.05 18.19 -1.79
N ARG A 49 -6.29 16.91 -1.56
CA ARG A 49 -6.23 15.89 -2.61
C ARG A 49 -7.23 16.15 -3.73
N ASN A 50 -8.46 16.57 -3.38
CA ASN A 50 -9.48 16.95 -4.37
C ASN A 50 -9.11 18.21 -5.16
N GLU A 51 -8.45 19.19 -4.53
CA GLU A 51 -7.94 20.39 -5.20
C GLU A 51 -6.86 20.06 -6.23
N THR A 52 -5.94 19.15 -5.87
CA THR A 52 -4.76 18.77 -6.66
C THR A 52 -5.00 17.57 -7.59
N ASP A 53 -6.24 17.12 -7.74
CA ASP A 53 -6.59 15.90 -8.50
C ASP A 53 -5.74 14.68 -8.08
N ASP A 54 -5.54 14.54 -6.77
CA ASP A 54 -4.71 13.51 -6.09
C ASP A 54 -3.21 13.53 -6.47
N GLN A 55 -2.73 14.57 -7.18
CA GLN A 55 -1.31 14.68 -7.56
C GLN A 55 -0.40 14.75 -6.34
N VAL A 56 -0.83 15.40 -5.25
CA VAL A 56 -0.07 15.48 -3.99
C VAL A 56 0.28 14.11 -3.41
N THR A 57 -0.56 13.09 -3.62
CA THR A 57 -0.27 11.71 -3.20
C THR A 57 0.91 11.13 -3.99
N VAL A 58 0.96 11.37 -5.30
CA VAL A 58 2.06 10.94 -6.18
C VAL A 58 3.36 11.66 -5.83
N ASP A 59 3.28 12.98 -5.61
CA ASP A 59 4.43 13.81 -5.27
C ASP A 59 5.06 13.40 -3.94
N SER A 60 4.23 13.12 -2.94
CA SER A 60 4.70 12.63 -1.64
C SER A 60 5.40 11.26 -1.72
N ALA A 61 4.91 10.36 -2.56
CA ALA A 61 5.54 9.08 -2.81
C ALA A 61 6.90 9.24 -3.51
N ASN A 62 6.99 10.10 -4.51
CA ASN A 62 8.24 10.40 -5.19
C ASN A 62 9.27 11.08 -4.27
N ALA A 63 8.82 11.98 -3.39
CA ALA A 63 9.67 12.55 -2.36
C ALA A 63 10.20 11.46 -1.40
N THR A 64 9.37 10.48 -1.07
CA THR A 64 9.80 9.34 -0.24
C THR A 64 10.88 8.51 -0.94
N LEU A 65 10.77 8.26 -2.25
CA LEU A 65 11.84 7.61 -3.02
C LEU A 65 13.15 8.42 -2.99
N LYS A 66 13.05 9.74 -3.03
CA LYS A 66 14.21 10.65 -3.00
C LYS A 66 14.90 10.69 -1.65
N TYR A 67 14.14 10.79 -0.57
CA TYR A 67 14.69 11.01 0.78
C TYR A 67 14.81 9.72 1.62
N GLY A 68 14.15 8.65 1.23
CA GLY A 68 14.27 7.32 1.83
C GLY A 68 13.50 7.12 3.14
N VAL A 69 12.83 8.14 3.68
CA VAL A 69 12.07 8.04 4.93
C VAL A 69 10.83 8.92 4.89
N ALA A 70 9.72 8.39 5.35
CA ALA A 70 8.46 9.12 5.44
C ALA A 70 7.64 8.70 6.66
N VAL A 71 6.78 9.59 7.12
CA VAL A 71 5.69 9.29 8.04
C VAL A 71 4.38 9.65 7.34
N LYS A 72 3.38 8.80 7.47
CA LYS A 72 2.06 9.03 6.90
C LYS A 72 0.98 8.89 7.94
N CYS A 73 0.18 9.92 8.07
CA CYS A 73 -1.05 9.91 8.85
C CYS A 73 -2.18 9.15 8.13
N ALA A 74 -3.21 8.77 8.84
CA ALA A 74 -4.37 8.15 8.23
C ALA A 74 -5.12 9.16 7.34
N THR A 75 -5.66 8.65 6.23
CA THR A 75 -6.37 9.44 5.22
C THR A 75 -7.73 8.83 4.94
N ILE A 76 -8.71 9.67 4.63
CA ILE A 76 -10.03 9.25 4.20
C ILE A 76 -9.92 8.66 2.78
N THR A 77 -10.51 7.46 2.60
CA THR A 77 -10.85 6.93 1.28
C THR A 77 -12.33 7.17 1.06
N PRO A 78 -12.73 8.05 0.13
CA PRO A 78 -14.12 8.43 -0.02
C PRO A 78 -14.98 7.27 -0.54
N ASN A 79 -16.21 7.23 -0.06
CA ASN A 79 -17.30 6.43 -0.60
C ASN A 79 -18.39 7.35 -1.18
N ALA A 80 -19.48 6.82 -1.66
CA ALA A 80 -20.56 7.60 -2.28
C ALA A 80 -21.13 8.70 -1.34
N ALA A 81 -21.23 8.46 -0.04
CA ALA A 81 -21.70 9.45 0.91
C ALA A 81 -20.69 10.61 1.07
N ARG A 82 -19.39 10.30 1.11
CA ARG A 82 -18.31 11.29 1.21
C ARG A 82 -18.20 12.17 -0.05
N MET A 83 -18.59 11.65 -1.21
CA MET A 83 -18.63 12.44 -2.46
C MET A 83 -19.50 13.70 -2.30
N THR A 84 -20.69 13.53 -1.71
CA THR A 84 -21.63 14.65 -1.48
C THR A 84 -21.18 15.51 -0.31
N GLU A 85 -20.74 14.91 0.79
CA GLU A 85 -20.32 15.61 2.01
C GLU A 85 -19.18 16.59 1.75
N TYR A 86 -18.16 16.17 0.97
CA TYR A 86 -16.96 16.97 0.68
C TYR A 86 -17.01 17.64 -0.70
N ASN A 87 -18.12 17.53 -1.43
CA ASN A 87 -18.26 18.08 -2.80
C ASN A 87 -17.08 17.66 -3.71
N LEU A 88 -16.77 16.37 -3.73
CA LEU A 88 -15.60 15.85 -4.47
C LEU A 88 -15.85 15.80 -5.97
N LYS A 89 -14.80 16.07 -6.76
CA LYS A 89 -14.81 15.97 -8.22
C LYS A 89 -14.98 14.50 -8.67
N GLU A 90 -14.32 13.57 -7.94
CA GLU A 90 -14.45 12.13 -8.17
C GLU A 90 -14.17 11.31 -6.90
N MET A 91 -14.46 10.02 -6.95
CA MET A 91 -14.21 9.11 -5.84
C MET A 91 -12.74 8.67 -5.84
N TRP A 92 -11.88 9.50 -5.25
CA TRP A 92 -10.43 9.31 -5.19
C TRP A 92 -10.04 7.95 -4.62
N LYS A 93 -9.03 7.32 -5.23
CA LYS A 93 -8.47 6.06 -4.75
C LYS A 93 -7.80 6.23 -3.38
N SER A 94 -7.57 5.11 -2.69
CA SER A 94 -6.83 5.15 -1.43
C SER A 94 -5.38 5.60 -1.64
N PRO A 95 -4.91 6.66 -0.97
CA PRO A 95 -3.51 7.07 -1.03
C PRO A 95 -2.54 5.96 -0.63
N ASN A 96 -2.96 5.08 0.29
CA ASN A 96 -2.15 3.93 0.70
C ASN A 96 -1.83 3.00 -0.49
N GLY A 97 -2.81 2.77 -1.37
CA GLY A 97 -2.62 1.96 -2.57
C GLY A 97 -1.65 2.62 -3.55
N THR A 98 -1.86 3.90 -3.85
CA THR A 98 -1.02 4.70 -4.76
C THR A 98 0.43 4.76 -4.29
N ILE A 99 0.65 5.15 -3.02
CA ILE A 99 1.99 5.26 -2.43
C ILE A 99 2.71 3.92 -2.45
N ARG A 100 2.07 2.84 -1.99
CA ARG A 100 2.67 1.50 -1.98
C ARG A 100 3.03 1.00 -3.37
N ALA A 101 2.20 1.28 -4.35
CA ALA A 101 2.46 0.89 -5.74
C ALA A 101 3.66 1.65 -6.34
N ILE A 102 3.84 2.93 -6.00
CA ILE A 102 4.99 3.73 -6.45
C ILE A 102 6.27 3.27 -5.76
N LEU A 103 6.21 3.01 -4.44
CA LEU A 103 7.36 2.57 -3.66
C LEU A 103 7.74 1.10 -3.91
N ASP A 104 6.87 0.30 -4.52
CA ASP A 104 7.06 -1.16 -4.71
C ASP A 104 7.47 -1.84 -3.40
N GLY A 105 6.76 -1.53 -2.32
CA GLY A 105 7.18 -1.83 -0.97
C GLY A 105 6.57 -3.10 -0.39
N THR A 106 7.25 -3.65 0.61
CA THR A 106 6.72 -4.70 1.47
C THR A 106 6.21 -4.09 2.77
N VAL A 107 4.99 -4.44 3.15
CA VAL A 107 4.41 -4.00 4.41
C VAL A 107 4.69 -5.05 5.48
N PHE A 108 5.48 -4.69 6.49
CA PHE A 108 5.69 -5.51 7.67
C PHE A 108 4.81 -5.01 8.82
N ARG A 109 4.11 -5.94 9.45
CA ARG A 109 3.30 -5.70 10.65
C ARG A 109 3.86 -6.52 11.80
N ALA A 110 4.82 -5.94 12.49
CA ALA A 110 5.37 -6.49 13.72
C ALA A 110 4.50 -6.07 14.91
N PRO A 111 4.35 -6.92 15.93
CA PRO A 111 3.61 -6.56 17.13
C PRO A 111 4.36 -5.48 17.93
N ILE A 112 3.62 -4.52 18.45
CA ILE A 112 4.11 -3.51 19.37
C ILE A 112 3.54 -3.85 20.75
N LEU A 113 4.41 -4.20 21.70
CA LEU A 113 4.00 -4.53 23.05
C LEU A 113 4.32 -3.36 23.98
N VAL A 114 3.33 -2.96 24.77
CA VAL A 114 3.47 -1.89 25.76
C VAL A 114 3.42 -2.48 27.16
N LYS A 115 4.38 -2.11 28.02
CA LYS A 115 4.42 -2.57 29.41
C LYS A 115 3.13 -2.18 30.15
N GLY A 116 2.51 -3.17 30.78
CA GLY A 116 1.26 -2.99 31.52
C GLY A 116 -0.02 -3.20 30.67
N ILE A 117 0.09 -3.36 29.37
CA ILE A 117 -1.04 -3.71 28.49
C ILE A 117 -0.93 -5.18 28.11
N VAL A 118 -1.92 -5.97 28.51
CA VAL A 118 -1.95 -7.41 28.22
C VAL A 118 -2.40 -7.62 26.76
N PRO A 119 -1.61 -8.38 25.95
CA PRO A 119 -2.01 -8.72 24.59
C PRO A 119 -3.34 -9.49 24.55
N TYR A 120 -4.13 -9.28 23.49
CA TYR A 120 -5.43 -9.94 23.33
C TYR A 120 -5.30 -11.48 23.33
N VAL A 121 -4.28 -12.01 22.65
CA VAL A 121 -3.97 -13.45 22.63
C VAL A 121 -2.82 -13.73 23.58
N LYS A 122 -3.15 -14.10 24.80
CA LYS A 122 -2.18 -14.30 25.90
C LYS A 122 -1.19 -15.45 25.68
N ASN A 123 -1.58 -16.45 24.89
CA ASN A 123 -0.76 -17.64 24.64
C ASN A 123 0.34 -17.42 23.57
N TRP A 124 0.32 -16.32 22.87
CA TRP A 124 1.38 -15.99 21.92
C TRP A 124 2.56 -15.37 22.65
N THR A 125 3.57 -16.19 22.89
CA THR A 125 4.76 -15.79 23.66
C THR A 125 5.90 -15.29 22.80
N LYS A 126 5.80 -15.49 21.47
CA LYS A 126 6.78 -15.02 20.49
C LYS A 126 6.11 -14.02 19.54
N PRO A 127 6.84 -13.00 19.06
CA PRO A 127 6.31 -12.08 18.07
C PRO A 127 6.00 -12.81 16.76
N ILE A 128 4.86 -12.51 16.17
CA ILE A 128 4.48 -12.95 14.82
C ILE A 128 4.41 -11.71 13.95
N THR A 129 5.30 -11.62 12.97
CA THR A 129 5.33 -10.53 12.00
C THR A 129 4.67 -10.99 10.71
N ILE A 130 3.72 -10.21 10.21
CA ILE A 130 3.05 -10.47 8.94
C ILE A 130 3.66 -9.59 7.87
N ALA A 131 4.28 -10.20 6.87
CA ALA A 131 4.72 -9.51 5.66
C ALA A 131 3.61 -9.54 4.60
N ARG A 132 3.44 -8.43 3.88
CA ARG A 132 2.47 -8.31 2.81
C ARG A 132 3.10 -7.67 1.58
N HIS A 133 2.98 -8.34 0.43
CA HIS A 133 3.28 -7.76 -0.87
C HIS A 133 2.25 -6.68 -1.20
N ALA A 134 2.69 -5.53 -1.65
CA ALA A 134 1.84 -4.36 -1.89
C ALA A 134 2.02 -3.81 -3.31
N TYR A 135 1.78 -4.68 -4.30
CA TYR A 135 1.90 -4.35 -5.71
C TYR A 135 0.84 -5.13 -6.52
N GLY A 136 0.53 -4.71 -7.71
CA GLY A 136 -0.10 -5.40 -8.83
C GLY A 136 -1.49 -6.03 -8.63
N ASP A 137 -1.70 -6.80 -7.58
CA ASP A 137 -2.92 -7.56 -7.31
C ASP A 137 -4.16 -6.66 -7.06
N VAL A 138 -4.79 -6.76 -5.92
CA VAL A 138 -5.97 -5.94 -5.56
C VAL A 138 -5.70 -4.42 -5.48
N TYR A 139 -4.43 -3.99 -5.43
CA TYR A 139 -4.09 -2.56 -5.37
C TYR A 139 -4.04 -1.87 -6.73
N LYS A 140 -3.81 -2.62 -7.80
CA LYS A 140 -3.74 -2.14 -9.19
C LYS A 140 -4.63 -2.97 -10.14
N ASN A 141 -5.72 -3.52 -9.62
CA ASN A 141 -6.68 -4.22 -10.47
C ASN A 141 -7.36 -3.24 -11.44
N THR A 142 -7.70 -3.78 -12.60
CA THR A 142 -8.60 -3.14 -13.56
C THR A 142 -9.95 -3.81 -13.50
N GLU A 143 -11.02 -3.03 -13.54
CA GLU A 143 -12.38 -3.55 -13.48
C GLU A 143 -13.21 -3.07 -14.67
N ILE A 144 -13.99 -3.98 -15.23
CA ILE A 144 -14.95 -3.70 -16.31
C ILE A 144 -16.32 -4.20 -15.87
N LYS A 145 -17.30 -3.31 -15.87
CA LYS A 145 -18.70 -3.69 -15.71
C LYS A 145 -19.24 -4.24 -17.02
N VAL A 146 -19.67 -5.50 -17.01
CA VAL A 146 -20.28 -6.19 -18.15
C VAL A 146 -21.77 -5.87 -18.18
N PRO A 147 -22.31 -5.22 -19.21
CA PRO A 147 -23.70 -4.77 -19.25
C PRO A 147 -24.72 -5.87 -19.58
N GLY A 148 -24.30 -7.00 -20.17
CA GLY A 148 -25.18 -8.07 -20.60
C GLY A 148 -24.42 -9.24 -21.21
N PRO A 149 -25.11 -10.13 -21.95
CA PRO A 149 -24.51 -11.31 -22.57
C PRO A 149 -23.34 -10.96 -23.48
N GLY A 150 -22.27 -11.78 -23.41
CA GLY A 150 -21.09 -11.57 -24.25
C GLY A 150 -19.91 -12.43 -23.85
N LYS A 151 -18.84 -12.36 -24.63
CA LYS A 151 -17.60 -13.09 -24.43
C LYS A 151 -16.54 -12.18 -23.81
N ALA A 152 -15.87 -12.65 -22.77
CA ALA A 152 -14.72 -11.97 -22.18
C ALA A 152 -13.44 -12.76 -22.42
N GLU A 153 -12.39 -12.08 -22.88
CA GLU A 153 -11.07 -12.66 -23.14
C GLU A 153 -9.98 -11.85 -22.43
N LEU A 154 -8.96 -12.55 -21.95
CA LEU A 154 -7.68 -11.96 -21.56
C LEU A 154 -6.78 -11.95 -22.79
N VAL A 155 -6.26 -10.80 -23.15
CA VAL A 155 -5.37 -10.63 -24.31
C VAL A 155 -4.06 -10.03 -23.86
N PHE A 156 -2.96 -10.67 -24.24
CA PHE A 156 -1.63 -10.11 -24.15
C PHE A 156 -1.09 -9.90 -25.56
N THR A 157 -0.70 -8.66 -25.87
CA THR A 157 -0.08 -8.31 -27.15
C THR A 157 1.38 -7.97 -26.89
N ALA A 158 2.29 -8.77 -27.43
CA ALA A 158 3.71 -8.55 -27.33
C ALA A 158 4.18 -7.36 -28.19
N ALA A 159 5.39 -6.85 -27.94
CA ALA A 159 5.95 -5.72 -28.68
C ALA A 159 6.14 -5.99 -30.20
N ASP A 160 6.28 -7.24 -30.60
CA ASP A 160 6.35 -7.68 -32.01
C ASP A 160 4.97 -7.89 -32.66
N GLY A 161 3.89 -7.64 -31.93
CA GLY A 161 2.50 -7.82 -32.38
C GLY A 161 1.95 -9.23 -32.17
N THR A 162 2.72 -10.17 -31.63
CA THR A 162 2.21 -11.52 -31.31
C THR A 162 1.18 -11.42 -30.19
N GLU A 163 0.06 -12.14 -30.35
CA GLU A 163 -1.02 -12.15 -29.36
C GLU A 163 -1.20 -13.52 -28.71
N ILE A 164 -1.42 -13.50 -27.41
CA ILE A 164 -1.89 -14.64 -26.63
C ILE A 164 -3.30 -14.28 -26.15
N ARG A 165 -4.26 -15.18 -26.36
CA ARG A 165 -5.66 -14.99 -25.98
C ARG A 165 -6.17 -16.16 -25.16
N GLU A 166 -6.80 -15.85 -24.02
CA GLU A 166 -7.44 -16.84 -23.16
C GLU A 166 -8.88 -16.43 -22.87
N LEU A 167 -9.80 -17.36 -23.01
CA LEU A 167 -11.20 -17.14 -22.66
C LEU A 167 -11.34 -17.03 -21.14
N ILE A 168 -11.83 -15.88 -20.66
CA ILE A 168 -12.18 -15.71 -19.24
C ILE A 168 -13.55 -16.35 -18.99
N HIS A 169 -14.59 -15.89 -19.73
CA HIS A 169 -15.96 -16.33 -19.50
C HIS A 169 -16.90 -15.94 -20.67
N ASN A 170 -17.94 -16.76 -20.86
CA ASN A 170 -19.07 -16.39 -21.70
C ASN A 170 -20.22 -15.98 -20.78
N PHE A 171 -20.52 -14.70 -20.74
CA PHE A 171 -21.59 -14.14 -19.93
C PHE A 171 -22.95 -14.38 -20.60
N ASP A 172 -23.90 -14.84 -19.85
CA ASP A 172 -25.32 -14.95 -20.22
C ASP A 172 -26.16 -13.76 -19.72
N GLY A 173 -25.56 -12.91 -18.91
CA GLY A 173 -26.17 -11.70 -18.34
C GLY A 173 -25.11 -10.67 -17.92
N ALA A 174 -25.55 -9.69 -17.15
CA ALA A 174 -24.65 -8.67 -16.60
C ALA A 174 -23.69 -9.23 -15.55
N GLY A 175 -22.50 -8.63 -15.42
CA GLY A 175 -21.48 -9.06 -14.49
C GLY A 175 -20.33 -8.09 -14.33
N ILE A 176 -19.21 -8.58 -13.79
CA ILE A 176 -17.97 -7.83 -13.58
C ILE A 176 -16.80 -8.70 -14.03
N ILE A 177 -15.81 -8.07 -14.67
CA ILE A 177 -14.51 -8.67 -14.96
C ILE A 177 -13.47 -7.88 -14.18
N GLN A 178 -12.54 -8.59 -13.54
CA GLN A 178 -11.39 -7.98 -12.86
C GLN A 178 -10.10 -8.59 -13.40
N GLY A 179 -9.15 -7.73 -13.73
CA GLY A 179 -7.79 -8.10 -14.12
C GLY A 179 -6.78 -7.70 -13.06
N ILE A 180 -5.92 -8.63 -12.68
CA ILE A 180 -4.79 -8.40 -11.77
C ILE A 180 -3.49 -8.74 -12.48
N HIS A 181 -2.37 -8.15 -12.04
CA HIS A 181 -1.05 -8.45 -12.60
C HIS A 181 0.02 -8.40 -11.52
N ASN A 182 1.13 -9.07 -11.78
CA ASN A 182 2.37 -8.94 -11.03
C ASN A 182 3.56 -8.94 -11.99
N THR A 183 4.69 -8.43 -11.52
CA THR A 183 5.96 -8.48 -12.26
C THR A 183 6.97 -9.29 -11.49
N ASN A 184 7.84 -10.03 -12.18
CA ASN A 184 8.91 -10.79 -11.55
C ASN A 184 9.80 -9.89 -10.68
N LYS A 185 10.12 -8.70 -11.15
CA LYS A 185 10.90 -7.71 -10.38
C LYS A 185 10.26 -7.39 -9.03
N SER A 186 8.93 -7.20 -8.99
CA SER A 186 8.23 -6.90 -7.73
C SER A 186 8.15 -8.12 -6.81
N ILE A 187 7.98 -9.32 -7.35
CA ILE A 187 7.98 -10.57 -6.59
C ILE A 187 9.37 -10.83 -5.97
N GLU A 188 10.44 -10.63 -6.74
CA GLU A 188 11.82 -10.76 -6.25
C GLU A 188 12.13 -9.72 -5.16
N SER A 189 11.69 -8.48 -5.33
CA SER A 189 11.81 -7.41 -4.33
C SER A 189 11.14 -7.80 -3.02
N PHE A 190 9.91 -8.31 -3.10
CA PHE A 190 9.17 -8.80 -1.94
C PHE A 190 9.88 -9.97 -1.24
N ALA A 191 10.35 -10.95 -2.01
CA ALA A 191 11.09 -12.09 -1.46
C ALA A 191 12.36 -11.63 -0.75
N ARG A 192 13.16 -10.78 -1.39
CA ARG A 192 14.38 -10.21 -0.82
C ARG A 192 14.09 -9.45 0.48
N ALA A 193 13.06 -8.62 0.51
CA ALA A 193 12.66 -7.89 1.71
C ALA A 193 12.29 -8.83 2.87
N CYS A 194 11.54 -9.89 2.59
CA CYS A 194 11.13 -10.89 3.60
C CYS A 194 12.33 -11.67 4.14
N PHE A 195 13.22 -12.13 3.27
CA PHE A 195 14.43 -12.86 3.70
C PHE A 195 15.37 -11.96 4.50
N SER A 196 15.62 -10.72 4.05
CA SER A 196 16.47 -9.78 4.78
C SER A 196 15.88 -9.48 6.17
N TYR A 197 14.58 -9.21 6.25
CA TYR A 197 13.91 -8.97 7.53
C TYR A 197 14.05 -10.17 8.48
N ALA A 198 13.83 -11.39 7.98
CA ALA A 198 13.94 -12.60 8.80
C ALA A 198 15.36 -12.81 9.34
N VAL A 199 16.39 -12.57 8.52
CA VAL A 199 17.80 -12.65 8.93
C VAL A 199 18.13 -11.59 9.97
N ASP A 200 17.77 -10.33 9.71
CA ASP A 200 18.08 -9.20 10.60
C ASP A 200 17.41 -9.33 11.96
N THR A 201 16.17 -9.81 11.98
CA THR A 201 15.41 -10.00 13.22
C THR A 201 15.59 -11.39 13.85
N LYS A 202 16.33 -12.30 13.20
CA LYS A 202 16.58 -13.69 13.64
C LYS A 202 15.27 -14.45 13.89
N GLN A 203 14.30 -14.29 12.98
CA GLN A 203 13.01 -14.97 13.03
C GLN A 203 12.91 -16.05 11.96
N ASP A 204 12.17 -17.12 12.26
CA ASP A 204 11.82 -18.12 11.26
C ASP A 204 10.90 -17.49 10.21
N LEU A 205 11.11 -17.85 8.95
CA LEU A 205 10.27 -17.40 7.83
C LEU A 205 9.36 -18.54 7.36
N TRP A 206 8.06 -18.27 7.39
CA TRP A 206 7.04 -19.15 6.87
C TRP A 206 6.44 -18.55 5.62
N PHE A 207 6.44 -19.30 4.53
CA PHE A 207 5.81 -18.93 3.28
C PHE A 207 4.54 -19.76 3.08
N SER A 208 3.44 -19.09 2.79
CA SER A 208 2.15 -19.73 2.56
C SER A 208 1.54 -19.27 1.25
N THR A 209 1.03 -20.21 0.49
CA THR A 209 0.23 -19.96 -0.71
C THR A 209 -1.12 -20.62 -0.58
N LYS A 210 -2.07 -20.15 -1.37
CA LYS A 210 -3.32 -20.89 -1.53
C LYS A 210 -3.04 -22.15 -2.33
N ASP A 211 -3.18 -23.33 -1.70
CA ASP A 211 -3.01 -24.62 -2.36
C ASP A 211 -4.21 -24.95 -3.24
N THR A 212 -4.17 -24.44 -4.48
CA THR A 212 -5.12 -24.82 -5.53
C THR A 212 -4.34 -25.34 -6.75
N THR A 213 -4.97 -26.21 -7.54
CA THR A 213 -4.32 -26.88 -8.67
C THR A 213 -3.51 -25.93 -9.57
N VAL A 214 -4.06 -24.78 -9.92
CA VAL A 214 -3.39 -23.80 -10.80
C VAL A 214 -2.24 -23.09 -10.08
N SER A 215 -2.46 -22.60 -8.86
CA SER A 215 -1.44 -21.88 -8.08
C SER A 215 -0.23 -22.77 -7.77
N TYR A 216 -0.47 -24.05 -7.46
CA TYR A 216 0.58 -25.01 -7.17
C TYR A 216 1.41 -25.38 -8.41
N THR A 217 0.76 -25.55 -9.56
CA THR A 217 1.44 -25.88 -10.82
C THR A 217 2.37 -24.74 -11.25
N HIS A 218 1.93 -23.48 -11.16
CA HIS A 218 2.75 -22.34 -11.51
C HIS A 218 3.91 -22.11 -10.53
N LEU A 219 3.76 -22.40 -9.26
CA LEU A 219 4.84 -22.33 -8.27
C LEU A 219 5.92 -23.40 -8.45
N ARG A 220 5.56 -24.57 -8.97
CA ARG A 220 6.53 -25.64 -9.27
C ARG A 220 7.26 -25.47 -10.61
N ALA A 221 6.73 -24.67 -11.51
CA ALA A 221 7.33 -24.40 -12.82
C ALA A 221 8.51 -23.40 -12.77
N HIS A 222 8.75 -22.81 -11.63
CA HIS A 222 9.82 -21.85 -11.33
C HIS A 222 10.67 -22.36 -10.16
#